data_7ce54af75d15d7f3509e713278bb9a2e
#
_entry.id   7ce54af75d15d7f3509e713278bb9a2e
#
_cell.length_a   1.000
_cell.length_b   1.000
_cell.length_c   1.000
_cell.angle_alpha   90.00
_cell.angle_beta   90.00
_cell.angle_gamma   90.00
#
_symmetry.space_group_name_H-M   'P 1'
#
loop_
_entity.id
_entity.type
_entity.pdbx_description
1 polymer ?
#
loop_
_entity_poly.entity_id
_entity_poly.type
_entity_poly.pdbx_seq_one_letter_code
_entity_poly.pdbx_strand_id
1 'polypeptide(L)'
;SVQLVGAFSAMRTQRSEHIISLGSDLREQLMAGFGGDDSAEVLRDVLERAADELDAAYVVVEENVHQPLLMADLPLMGEHSLPFSCDDLEEGYRQGDVAVVPVTGGSELSSFLRDLGEPCIGALVDMGRLDGVRRACMLLRPDGSEPMDNVEQGFLLRLAEDVHDIVRGEEERDQDKRISQALQTGMKNELQHVDGLSAQGIYSSATATALVGGDFYDLIRLPDRRACVIMGDVSGKGVEAASVSAAVKTALGAYAWEGLAPARMVRSLNDFLLGFSRVETFATLFVGIVDLAAGTLTYCSAGHPPAVLVCAATGEVQMLDVQSGVVGAFHDLSYQDGVTRVRKGDVLLLYIDGTTEARDEHGAFFGEPGLREMVMREVPRGFDGLLDRLLATLDAFTGRNLDDDVAMVAVRFDEVGRARSRSSSAKNARPTT
;
A
#
# COMPACT_ATOMS: atom_id res chain seq x y z
N SER A 1 32.20 -8.51 -59.00
CA SER A 1 32.58 -7.71 -57.77
C SER A 1 31.49 -6.77 -57.29
N VAL A 2 30.76 -6.06 -58.16
CA VAL A 2 29.65 -5.16 -57.74
C VAL A 2 28.44 -5.93 -57.20
N GLN A 3 28.11 -7.09 -57.71
CA GLN A 3 27.01 -7.94 -57.22
C GLN A 3 27.28 -8.52 -55.80
N LEU A 4 28.52 -8.86 -55.49
CA LEU A 4 28.93 -9.32 -54.15
C LEU A 4 28.83 -8.20 -53.11
N VAL A 5 29.25 -6.97 -53.46
CA VAL A 5 29.16 -5.82 -52.56
C VAL A 5 27.69 -5.45 -52.29
N GLY A 6 26.83 -5.51 -53.33
CA GLY A 6 25.40 -5.29 -53.19
C GLY A 6 24.70 -6.36 -52.33
N ALA A 7 25.06 -7.63 -52.47
CA ALA A 7 24.53 -8.71 -51.64
C ALA A 7 24.98 -8.59 -50.18
N PHE A 8 26.25 -8.24 -49.93
CA PHE A 8 26.75 -7.98 -48.57
C PHE A 8 26.08 -6.79 -47.91
N SER A 9 25.84 -5.70 -48.66
CA SER A 9 25.12 -4.53 -48.13
C SER A 9 23.67 -4.87 -47.80
N ALA A 10 22.98 -5.64 -48.65
CA ALA A 10 21.61 -6.07 -48.42
C ALA A 10 21.50 -6.99 -47.16
N MET A 11 22.42 -7.94 -47.00
CA MET A 11 22.46 -8.80 -45.81
C MET A 11 22.70 -7.99 -44.50
N ARG A 12 23.61 -7.01 -44.54
CA ARG A 12 23.85 -6.12 -43.39
C ARG A 12 22.62 -5.30 -43.03
N THR A 13 21.93 -4.75 -44.01
CA THR A 13 20.70 -3.99 -43.77
C THR A 13 19.60 -4.86 -43.15
N GLN A 14 19.43 -6.06 -43.70
CA GLN A 14 18.43 -7.01 -43.20
C GLN A 14 18.74 -7.47 -41.76
N ARG A 15 20.02 -7.73 -41.43
CA ARG A 15 20.44 -8.04 -40.05
C ARG A 15 20.19 -6.90 -39.11
N SER A 16 20.51 -5.66 -39.51
CA SER A 16 20.26 -4.48 -38.70
C SER A 16 18.78 -4.27 -38.44
N GLU A 17 17.91 -4.44 -39.44
CA GLU A 17 16.46 -4.35 -39.28
C GLU A 17 15.93 -5.44 -38.33
N HIS A 18 16.49 -6.66 -38.43
CA HIS A 18 16.11 -7.76 -37.52
C HIS A 18 16.49 -7.48 -36.06
N ILE A 19 17.71 -7.01 -35.80
CA ILE A 19 18.15 -6.65 -34.44
C ILE A 19 17.31 -5.50 -33.84
N ILE A 20 16.91 -4.53 -34.65
CA ILE A 20 16.03 -3.44 -34.19
C ILE A 20 14.63 -3.98 -33.83
N SER A 21 14.08 -4.88 -34.65
CA SER A 21 12.79 -5.52 -34.38
C SER A 21 12.86 -6.36 -33.11
N LEU A 22 13.92 -7.13 -32.92
CA LEU A 22 14.15 -7.94 -31.74
C LEU A 22 14.15 -7.07 -30.46
N GLY A 23 14.80 -5.90 -30.50
CA GLY A 23 14.80 -4.98 -29.35
C GLY A 23 13.39 -4.56 -28.91
N SER A 24 12.51 -4.31 -29.88
CA SER A 24 11.11 -3.98 -29.58
C SER A 24 10.34 -5.15 -28.99
N ASP A 25 10.54 -6.37 -29.53
CA ASP A 25 9.88 -7.58 -29.06
C ASP A 25 10.33 -7.96 -27.63
N LEU A 26 11.64 -7.82 -27.33
CA LEU A 26 12.18 -8.11 -26.01
C LEU A 26 11.71 -7.09 -24.96
N ARG A 27 11.60 -5.82 -25.32
CA ARG A 27 11.02 -4.79 -24.46
C ARG A 27 9.56 -5.09 -24.14
N GLU A 28 8.76 -5.48 -25.13
CA GLU A 28 7.36 -5.86 -24.89
C GLU A 28 7.28 -7.09 -23.97
N GLN A 29 8.14 -8.07 -24.14
CA GLN A 29 8.23 -9.25 -23.28
C GLN A 29 8.61 -8.88 -21.84
N LEU A 30 9.61 -8.00 -21.65
CA LEU A 30 9.99 -7.46 -20.34
C LEU A 30 8.80 -6.74 -19.68
N MET A 31 8.15 -5.81 -20.38
CA MET A 31 7.03 -5.04 -19.86
C MET A 31 5.82 -5.92 -19.49
N ALA A 32 5.57 -6.99 -20.22
CA ALA A 32 4.45 -7.89 -19.96
C ALA A 32 4.71 -8.88 -18.80
N GLY A 33 5.96 -9.25 -18.58
CA GLY A 33 6.36 -10.29 -17.64
C GLY A 33 6.88 -9.78 -16.29
N PHE A 34 7.34 -8.53 -16.22
CA PHE A 34 7.76 -7.94 -14.96
C PHE A 34 6.54 -7.48 -14.13
N GLY A 35 6.53 -7.83 -12.84
CA GLY A 35 5.43 -7.51 -11.91
C GLY A 35 4.78 -8.72 -11.25
N GLY A 36 5.28 -9.94 -11.54
CA GLY A 36 4.85 -11.20 -10.93
C GLY A 36 5.99 -11.92 -10.21
N ASP A 37 5.68 -13.08 -9.63
CA ASP A 37 6.65 -13.95 -8.90
C ASP A 37 7.79 -14.50 -9.79
N ASP A 38 7.75 -14.26 -11.12
CA ASP A 38 8.62 -14.87 -12.14
C ASP A 38 9.57 -13.88 -12.84
N SER A 39 9.84 -12.69 -12.27
CA SER A 39 10.68 -11.65 -12.90
C SER A 39 12.09 -12.14 -13.31
N ALA A 40 12.68 -13.05 -12.51
CA ALA A 40 13.97 -13.66 -12.83
C ALA A 40 13.92 -14.61 -14.03
N GLU A 41 12.81 -15.29 -14.26
CA GLU A 41 12.58 -16.17 -15.40
C GLU A 41 12.40 -15.34 -16.68
N VAL A 42 11.65 -14.26 -16.60
CA VAL A 42 11.49 -13.31 -17.73
C VAL A 42 12.82 -12.70 -18.16
N LEU A 43 13.65 -12.29 -17.19
CA LEU A 43 14.98 -11.75 -17.47
C LEU A 43 15.88 -12.81 -18.15
N ARG A 44 15.82 -14.05 -17.66
CA ARG A 44 16.55 -15.18 -18.26
C ARG A 44 16.15 -15.39 -19.71
N ASP A 45 14.86 -15.52 -19.99
CA ASP A 45 14.33 -15.74 -21.33
C ASP A 45 14.73 -14.64 -22.30
N VAL A 46 14.72 -13.38 -21.84
CA VAL A 46 15.12 -12.22 -22.63
C VAL A 46 16.62 -12.26 -22.94
N LEU A 47 17.46 -12.59 -21.96
CA LEU A 47 18.91 -12.69 -22.15
C LEU A 47 19.29 -13.89 -23.03
N GLU A 48 18.61 -15.04 -22.91
CA GLU A 48 18.79 -16.20 -23.79
C GLU A 48 18.48 -15.84 -25.23
N ARG A 49 17.34 -15.22 -25.50
CA ARG A 49 16.99 -14.77 -26.84
C ARG A 49 17.97 -13.75 -27.42
N ALA A 50 18.41 -12.79 -26.60
CA ALA A 50 19.40 -11.80 -27.02
C ALA A 50 20.77 -12.48 -27.37
N ALA A 51 21.18 -13.43 -26.53
CA ALA A 51 22.42 -14.18 -26.73
C ALA A 51 22.36 -15.05 -27.98
N ASP A 52 21.30 -15.81 -28.20
CA ASP A 52 21.07 -16.66 -29.36
C ASP A 52 21.14 -15.85 -30.66
N GLU A 53 20.47 -14.70 -30.72
CA GLU A 53 20.47 -13.85 -31.92
C GLU A 53 21.81 -13.16 -32.20
N LEU A 54 22.63 -13.01 -31.17
CA LEU A 54 23.98 -12.46 -31.27
C LEU A 54 25.06 -13.55 -31.44
N ASP A 55 24.71 -14.83 -31.58
CA ASP A 55 25.64 -15.95 -31.56
C ASP A 55 26.62 -15.89 -30.39
N ALA A 56 26.10 -15.58 -29.18
CA ALA A 56 26.88 -15.37 -27.96
C ALA A 56 26.37 -16.23 -26.81
N ALA A 57 27.27 -16.69 -25.97
CA ALA A 57 26.91 -17.17 -24.65
C ALA A 57 26.75 -15.99 -23.68
N TYR A 58 25.96 -16.13 -22.62
CA TYR A 58 25.78 -15.05 -21.64
C TYR A 58 26.07 -15.49 -20.21
N VAL A 59 26.52 -14.54 -19.40
CA VAL A 59 26.73 -14.69 -17.94
C VAL A 59 26.28 -13.42 -17.24
N VAL A 60 25.41 -13.57 -16.24
CA VAL A 60 25.03 -12.47 -15.36
C VAL A 60 25.80 -12.57 -14.05
N VAL A 61 26.44 -11.50 -13.65
CA VAL A 61 27.25 -11.40 -12.44
C VAL A 61 26.85 -10.24 -11.60
N GLU A 62 27.05 -10.36 -10.29
CA GLU A 62 26.84 -9.29 -9.32
C GLU A 62 28.19 -8.78 -8.80
N GLU A 63 28.25 -7.48 -8.51
CA GLU A 63 29.39 -6.86 -7.85
C GLU A 63 29.65 -7.54 -6.50
N ASN A 64 30.91 -7.94 -6.26
CA ASN A 64 31.34 -8.62 -5.02
C ASN A 64 30.78 -10.04 -4.79
N VAL A 65 30.11 -10.66 -5.75
CA VAL A 65 29.64 -12.04 -5.65
C VAL A 65 30.53 -12.96 -6.49
N HIS A 66 31.00 -14.06 -5.89
CA HIS A 66 31.93 -15.00 -6.55
C HIS A 66 31.26 -16.04 -7.45
N GLN A 67 29.93 -16.07 -7.49
CA GLN A 67 29.17 -17.01 -8.32
C GLN A 67 28.25 -16.26 -9.28
N PRO A 68 28.13 -16.72 -10.55
CA PRO A 68 27.19 -16.12 -11.49
C PRO A 68 25.74 -16.36 -11.06
N LEU A 69 24.89 -15.35 -11.24
CA LEU A 69 23.45 -15.41 -10.97
C LEU A 69 22.72 -16.27 -12.01
N LEU A 70 23.05 -16.07 -13.29
CA LEU A 70 22.49 -16.75 -14.45
C LEU A 70 23.63 -17.10 -15.41
N MET A 71 23.60 -18.28 -16.02
CA MET A 71 24.62 -18.70 -16.97
C MET A 71 24.01 -19.66 -17.96
N ALA A 72 24.32 -19.47 -19.26
CA ALA A 72 24.05 -20.44 -20.29
C ALA A 72 25.33 -20.71 -21.10
N ASP A 73 25.66 -21.99 -21.30
CA ASP A 73 26.68 -22.52 -22.17
C ASP A 73 28.15 -22.12 -21.94
N LEU A 74 28.49 -21.55 -20.76
CA LEU A 74 29.88 -21.29 -20.40
C LEU A 74 30.32 -22.12 -19.18
N PRO A 75 31.29 -23.05 -19.34
CA PRO A 75 31.76 -23.88 -18.22
C PRO A 75 32.69 -23.19 -17.24
N LEU A 76 32.86 -21.86 -17.30
CA LEU A 76 34.05 -21.15 -16.87
C LEU A 76 34.01 -20.48 -15.50
N MET A 77 32.86 -20.27 -14.91
CA MET A 77 32.77 -19.34 -13.80
C MET A 77 32.46 -19.98 -12.44
N GLY A 78 33.07 -21.12 -12.13
CA GLY A 78 33.10 -21.63 -10.76
C GLY A 78 34.18 -20.91 -9.94
N GLU A 79 33.84 -20.13 -8.93
CA GLU A 79 34.74 -19.57 -7.90
C GLU A 79 35.63 -18.35 -8.25
N HIS A 80 35.50 -17.71 -9.40
CA HIS A 80 36.31 -16.55 -9.75
C HIS A 80 35.51 -15.25 -9.72
N SER A 81 35.93 -14.27 -8.91
CA SER A 81 35.38 -12.92 -8.95
C SER A 81 35.82 -12.20 -10.21
N LEU A 82 34.97 -11.33 -10.76
CA LEU A 82 35.37 -10.45 -11.85
C LEU A 82 36.57 -9.59 -11.42
N PRO A 83 37.63 -9.47 -12.27
CA PRO A 83 38.85 -8.79 -11.92
C PRO A 83 38.76 -7.26 -11.91
N PHE A 84 37.57 -6.69 -12.09
CA PHE A 84 37.38 -5.24 -12.21
C PHE A 84 36.11 -4.80 -11.46
N SER A 85 36.15 -3.56 -10.96
CA SER A 85 34.96 -2.85 -10.52
C SER A 85 34.23 -2.28 -11.73
N CYS A 86 32.90 -2.39 -11.75
CA CYS A 86 32.12 -1.71 -12.78
C CYS A 86 32.31 -0.18 -12.78
N ASP A 87 32.81 0.39 -11.68
CA ASP A 87 33.11 1.83 -11.57
C ASP A 87 34.39 2.22 -12.37
N ASP A 88 35.26 1.26 -12.66
CA ASP A 88 36.52 1.50 -13.42
C ASP A 88 36.33 1.38 -14.94
N LEU A 89 35.12 1.13 -15.44
CA LEU A 89 34.81 1.01 -16.86
C LEU A 89 34.72 2.40 -17.52
N GLU A 90 35.88 3.01 -17.82
CA GLU A 90 35.95 4.31 -18.52
C GLU A 90 35.77 4.23 -20.03
N GLU A 91 36.02 3.08 -20.64
CA GLU A 91 35.97 2.86 -22.11
C GLU A 91 34.72 2.10 -22.54
N GLY A 92 33.61 2.83 -22.80
CA GLY A 92 32.40 2.20 -23.32
C GLY A 92 31.33 3.22 -23.68
N TYR A 93 30.29 2.74 -24.34
CA TYR A 93 29.08 3.52 -24.57
C TYR A 93 28.26 3.53 -23.28
N ARG A 94 28.18 4.70 -22.62
CA ARG A 94 27.42 4.87 -21.36
C ARG A 94 26.21 5.76 -21.58
N GLN A 95 25.10 5.37 -20.97
CA GLN A 95 23.89 6.17 -20.93
C GLN A 95 23.26 6.06 -19.52
N GLY A 96 23.29 7.15 -18.75
CA GLY A 96 22.86 7.15 -17.35
C GLY A 96 23.68 6.16 -16.51
N ASP A 97 22.97 5.22 -15.86
CA ASP A 97 23.56 4.21 -14.97
C ASP A 97 23.98 2.92 -15.70
N VAL A 98 23.66 2.78 -17.00
CA VAL A 98 24.00 1.61 -17.81
C VAL A 98 25.14 1.90 -18.78
N ALA A 99 25.89 0.86 -19.14
CA ALA A 99 26.97 0.97 -20.09
C ALA A 99 27.18 -0.33 -20.88
N VAL A 100 27.73 -0.21 -22.08
CA VAL A 100 28.20 -1.36 -22.89
C VAL A 100 29.67 -1.18 -23.16
N VAL A 101 30.50 -2.13 -22.71
CA VAL A 101 31.94 -2.11 -22.87
C VAL A 101 32.35 -3.27 -23.82
N PRO A 102 32.93 -2.96 -24.97
CA PRO A 102 33.41 -4.01 -25.86
C PRO A 102 34.54 -4.84 -25.24
N VAL A 103 34.43 -6.16 -25.32
CA VAL A 103 35.47 -7.11 -24.94
C VAL A 103 36.23 -7.49 -26.19
N THR A 104 37.41 -6.92 -26.40
CA THR A 104 38.27 -7.19 -27.55
C THR A 104 39.50 -8.00 -27.13
N GLY A 105 40.20 -8.65 -28.05
CA GLY A 105 41.34 -9.52 -27.76
C GLY A 105 42.53 -8.85 -27.03
N GLY A 106 42.51 -7.54 -26.86
CA GLY A 106 43.52 -6.78 -26.08
C GLY A 106 42.99 -6.19 -24.76
N SER A 107 41.71 -6.39 -24.42
CA SER A 107 41.14 -5.86 -23.19
C SER A 107 41.59 -6.69 -21.98
N GLU A 108 41.55 -6.07 -20.82
CA GLU A 108 41.90 -6.68 -19.53
C GLU A 108 40.98 -7.88 -19.23
N LEU A 109 39.68 -7.76 -19.52
CA LEU A 109 38.69 -8.83 -19.41
C LEU A 109 38.98 -9.98 -20.36
N SER A 110 39.38 -9.72 -21.64
CA SER A 110 39.78 -10.76 -22.58
C SER A 110 41.05 -11.50 -22.13
N SER A 111 41.97 -10.80 -21.48
CA SER A 111 43.18 -11.42 -20.90
C SER A 111 42.82 -12.35 -19.76
N PHE A 112 41.94 -11.91 -18.88
CA PHE A 112 41.40 -12.69 -17.75
C PHE A 112 40.69 -13.98 -18.27
N LEU A 113 39.79 -13.85 -19.24
CA LEU A 113 39.09 -14.99 -19.80
C LEU A 113 40.06 -16.00 -20.50
N ARG A 114 41.13 -15.50 -21.11
CA ARG A 114 42.19 -16.34 -21.70
C ARG A 114 42.97 -17.10 -20.63
N ASP A 115 43.23 -16.47 -19.48
CA ASP A 115 43.90 -17.11 -18.35
C ASP A 115 43.04 -18.20 -17.72
N LEU A 116 41.72 -18.10 -17.85
CA LEU A 116 40.76 -19.16 -17.48
C LEU A 116 40.69 -20.32 -18.50
N GLY A 117 41.37 -20.22 -19.63
CA GLY A 117 41.48 -21.25 -20.67
C GLY A 117 40.49 -21.13 -21.83
N GLU A 118 39.67 -20.08 -21.87
CA GLU A 118 38.68 -19.86 -22.93
C GLU A 118 38.75 -18.42 -23.46
N PRO A 119 39.56 -18.17 -24.49
CA PRO A 119 39.65 -16.84 -25.07
C PRO A 119 38.30 -16.47 -25.73
N CYS A 120 37.72 -15.36 -25.32
CA CYS A 120 36.46 -14.85 -25.82
C CYS A 120 36.57 -13.37 -26.19
N ILE A 121 35.68 -12.95 -27.09
CA ILE A 121 35.38 -11.54 -27.39
C ILE A 121 33.88 -11.29 -27.19
N GLY A 122 33.45 -10.06 -27.13
CA GLY A 122 32.03 -9.75 -27.01
C GLY A 122 31.76 -8.39 -26.40
N ALA A 123 30.83 -8.34 -25.47
CA ALA A 123 30.52 -7.12 -24.72
C ALA A 123 30.21 -7.43 -23.24
N LEU A 124 30.64 -6.55 -22.39
CA LEU A 124 30.13 -6.42 -21.01
C LEU A 124 29.02 -5.36 -20.99
N VAL A 125 27.87 -5.75 -20.53
CA VAL A 125 26.68 -4.90 -20.41
C VAL A 125 26.46 -4.61 -18.94
N ASP A 126 26.77 -3.40 -18.50
CA ASP A 126 26.50 -2.92 -17.15
C ASP A 126 25.04 -2.51 -17.08
N MET A 127 24.25 -3.20 -16.27
CA MET A 127 22.81 -2.95 -16.07
C MET A 127 22.53 -1.96 -14.92
N GLY A 128 23.58 -1.36 -14.34
CA GLY A 128 23.44 -0.44 -13.23
C GLY A 128 23.18 -1.11 -11.89
N ARG A 129 22.73 -0.32 -10.90
CA ARG A 129 22.38 -0.81 -9.57
C ARG A 129 20.90 -1.17 -9.51
N LEU A 130 20.64 -2.42 -9.16
CA LEU A 130 19.32 -3.00 -8.97
C LEU A 130 19.29 -3.57 -7.54
N ASP A 131 18.31 -3.22 -6.72
CA ASP A 131 18.26 -3.54 -5.27
C ASP A 131 19.53 -3.13 -4.50
N GLY A 132 20.15 -2.02 -4.90
CA GLY A 132 21.40 -1.57 -4.30
C GLY A 132 22.64 -2.38 -4.71
N VAL A 133 22.48 -3.43 -5.52
CA VAL A 133 23.56 -4.28 -6.03
C VAL A 133 23.78 -4.00 -7.52
N ARG A 134 25.03 -3.79 -7.93
CA ARG A 134 25.36 -3.60 -9.34
C ARG A 134 25.43 -4.94 -10.04
N ARG A 135 24.76 -5.05 -11.19
CA ARG A 135 24.71 -6.25 -12.02
C ARG A 135 25.24 -5.96 -13.41
N ALA A 136 25.94 -6.92 -13.96
CA ALA A 136 26.41 -6.87 -15.33
C ALA A 136 26.15 -8.20 -16.05
N CYS A 137 25.83 -8.12 -17.34
CA CYS A 137 25.71 -9.27 -18.22
C CYS A 137 26.88 -9.27 -19.21
N MET A 138 27.61 -10.35 -19.29
CA MET A 138 28.60 -10.56 -20.35
C MET A 138 27.99 -11.40 -21.47
N LEU A 139 28.07 -10.91 -22.69
CA LEU A 139 27.76 -11.68 -23.91
C LEU A 139 29.05 -11.95 -24.63
N LEU A 140 29.42 -13.22 -24.77
CA LEU A 140 30.72 -13.66 -25.16
C LEU A 140 30.64 -14.59 -26.38
N ARG A 141 31.56 -14.39 -27.35
CA ARG A 141 31.77 -15.22 -28.53
C ARG A 141 33.15 -15.86 -28.45
N PRO A 142 33.38 -17.03 -29.07
CA PRO A 142 34.73 -17.62 -29.20
C PRO A 142 35.72 -16.64 -29.81
N ASP A 143 37.00 -16.71 -29.40
CA ASP A 143 38.07 -15.92 -30.03
C ASP A 143 38.20 -16.31 -31.51
N GLY A 144 38.30 -15.30 -32.36
CA GLY A 144 38.27 -15.47 -33.82
C GLY A 144 36.90 -15.21 -34.46
N SER A 145 35.86 -15.01 -33.69
CA SER A 145 34.56 -14.50 -34.17
C SER A 145 34.69 -13.03 -34.61
N GLU A 146 33.74 -12.54 -35.40
CA GLU A 146 33.65 -11.09 -35.66
C GLU A 146 33.31 -10.30 -34.39
N PRO A 147 34.02 -9.19 -34.13
CA PRO A 147 33.66 -8.31 -33.02
C PRO A 147 32.23 -7.77 -33.14
N MET A 148 31.58 -7.53 -32.04
CA MET A 148 30.24 -6.90 -32.02
C MET A 148 30.28 -5.54 -32.70
N ASP A 149 29.40 -5.33 -33.66
CA ASP A 149 29.31 -4.08 -34.39
C ASP A 149 28.55 -3.00 -33.64
N ASN A 150 28.51 -1.77 -34.17
CA ASN A 150 27.83 -0.65 -33.51
C ASN A 150 26.31 -0.86 -33.40
N VAL A 151 25.70 -1.68 -34.24
CA VAL A 151 24.26 -1.98 -34.20
C VAL A 151 23.98 -2.93 -33.03
N GLU A 152 24.79 -3.95 -32.89
CA GLU A 152 24.73 -4.93 -31.80
C GLU A 152 24.99 -4.26 -30.44
N GLN A 153 26.03 -3.40 -30.34
CA GLN A 153 26.33 -2.65 -29.12
C GLN A 153 25.21 -1.66 -28.77
N GLY A 154 24.63 -0.96 -29.74
CA GLY A 154 23.52 -0.07 -29.55
C GLY A 154 22.21 -0.79 -29.13
N PHE A 155 22.02 -2.02 -29.62
CA PHE A 155 20.95 -2.90 -29.17
C PHE A 155 21.13 -3.29 -27.71
N LEU A 156 22.33 -3.74 -27.32
CA LEU A 156 22.62 -4.13 -25.93
C LEU A 156 22.50 -2.98 -24.96
N LEU A 157 22.90 -1.77 -25.36
CA LEU A 157 22.72 -0.58 -24.52
C LEU A 157 21.24 -0.30 -24.25
N ARG A 158 20.40 -0.34 -25.28
CA ARG A 158 18.95 -0.17 -25.13
C ARG A 158 18.32 -1.28 -24.29
N LEU A 159 18.73 -2.52 -24.48
CA LEU A 159 18.25 -3.64 -23.65
C LEU A 159 18.61 -3.45 -22.18
N ALA A 160 19.83 -2.99 -21.90
CA ALA A 160 20.26 -2.67 -20.53
C ALA A 160 19.43 -1.54 -19.90
N GLU A 161 19.13 -0.48 -20.67
CA GLU A 161 18.25 0.60 -20.23
C GLU A 161 16.83 0.10 -19.92
N ASP A 162 16.25 -0.69 -20.83
CA ASP A 162 14.90 -1.23 -20.64
C ASP A 162 14.82 -2.12 -19.39
N VAL A 163 15.82 -2.98 -19.16
CA VAL A 163 15.92 -3.81 -17.93
C VAL A 163 16.06 -2.93 -16.69
N HIS A 164 16.97 -1.96 -16.72
CA HIS A 164 17.22 -1.06 -15.60
C HIS A 164 15.97 -0.27 -15.21
N ASP A 165 15.31 0.35 -16.19
CA ASP A 165 14.12 1.18 -15.95
C ASP A 165 12.93 0.37 -15.42
N ILE A 166 12.74 -0.85 -15.93
CA ILE A 166 11.65 -1.74 -15.50
C ILE A 166 11.90 -2.22 -14.07
N VAL A 167 13.09 -2.73 -13.76
CA VAL A 167 13.41 -3.23 -12.41
C VAL A 167 13.35 -2.10 -11.39
N ARG A 168 13.92 -0.92 -11.71
CA ARG A 168 13.84 0.25 -10.85
C ARG A 168 12.40 0.70 -10.59
N GLY A 169 11.55 0.68 -11.60
CA GLY A 169 10.13 1.00 -11.44
C GLY A 169 9.38 0.02 -10.54
N GLU A 170 9.81 -1.24 -10.47
CA GLU A 170 9.27 -2.23 -9.54
C GLU A 170 9.76 -2.01 -8.10
N GLU A 171 11.04 -1.73 -7.92
CA GLU A 171 11.62 -1.41 -6.61
C GLU A 171 10.91 -0.23 -5.95
N GLU A 172 10.67 0.85 -6.72
CA GLU A 172 9.92 2.01 -6.25
C GLU A 172 8.50 1.63 -5.82
N ARG A 173 7.80 0.80 -6.60
CA ARG A 173 6.46 0.29 -6.27
C ARG A 173 6.45 -0.62 -5.04
N ASP A 174 7.44 -1.49 -4.90
CA ASP A 174 7.55 -2.39 -3.75
C ASP A 174 7.95 -1.64 -2.48
N GLN A 175 8.79 -0.63 -2.60
CA GLN A 175 9.10 0.25 -1.48
C GLN A 175 7.88 1.04 -1.03
N ASP A 176 7.10 1.59 -1.96
CA ASP A 176 5.83 2.26 -1.67
C ASP A 176 4.83 1.30 -1.01
N LYS A 177 4.72 0.06 -1.49
CA LYS A 177 3.90 -0.97 -0.85
C LYS A 177 4.37 -1.31 0.56
N ARG A 178 5.68 -1.46 0.80
CA ARG A 178 6.25 -1.73 2.13
C ARG A 178 6.02 -0.57 3.09
N ILE A 179 6.22 0.66 2.64
CA ILE A 179 5.93 1.87 3.41
C ILE A 179 4.43 1.92 3.73
N SER A 180 3.58 1.71 2.74
CA SER A 180 2.13 1.65 2.92
C SER A 180 1.71 0.57 3.91
N GLN A 181 2.27 -0.63 3.83
CA GLN A 181 1.99 -1.73 4.77
C GLN A 181 2.50 -1.43 6.19
N ALA A 182 3.66 -0.80 6.33
CA ALA A 182 4.19 -0.39 7.63
C ALA A 182 3.33 0.70 8.27
N LEU A 183 2.86 1.67 7.48
CA LEU A 183 1.90 2.68 7.92
C LEU A 183 0.56 2.04 8.28
N GLN A 184 0.02 1.12 7.46
CA GLN A 184 -1.20 0.37 7.78
C GLN A 184 -1.09 -0.39 9.09
N THR A 185 0.07 -1.01 9.38
CA THR A 185 0.27 -1.73 10.63
C THR A 185 0.26 -0.78 11.83
N GLY A 186 0.85 0.42 11.69
CA GLY A 186 0.82 1.48 12.72
C GLY A 186 -0.54 2.19 12.83
N MET A 187 -1.36 2.12 11.77
CA MET A 187 -2.67 2.76 11.64
C MET A 187 -3.85 1.79 11.79
N LYS A 188 -3.57 0.53 12.14
CA LYS A 188 -4.60 -0.49 12.25
C LYS A 188 -5.79 0.05 13.04
N ASN A 189 -6.96 0.00 12.43
CA ASN A 189 -8.20 0.29 13.12
C ASN A 189 -8.35 -0.69 14.27
N GLU A 190 -8.43 -0.19 15.51
CA GLU A 190 -8.43 -1.03 16.70
C GLU A 190 -9.68 -0.77 17.53
N LEU A 191 -10.36 -1.85 17.87
CA LEU A 191 -11.47 -1.80 18.82
C LEU A 191 -11.01 -2.46 20.11
N GLN A 192 -10.52 -1.65 21.06
CA GLN A 192 -10.06 -2.15 22.35
C GLN A 192 -11.21 -2.76 23.14
N HIS A 193 -10.94 -3.82 23.87
CA HIS A 193 -11.94 -4.38 24.77
C HIS A 193 -12.27 -3.42 25.91
N VAL A 194 -13.54 -3.09 26.05
CA VAL A 194 -14.07 -2.22 27.11
C VAL A 194 -15.17 -2.98 27.86
N ASP A 195 -14.98 -3.17 29.17
CA ASP A 195 -15.98 -3.85 30.00
C ASP A 195 -17.32 -3.09 29.97
N GLY A 196 -18.37 -3.78 29.54
CA GLY A 196 -19.71 -3.20 29.38
C GLY A 196 -20.03 -2.67 27.99
N LEU A 197 -19.12 -2.82 27.03
CA LEU A 197 -19.35 -2.55 25.61
C LEU A 197 -19.02 -3.77 24.76
N SER A 198 -19.81 -4.02 23.71
CA SER A 198 -19.44 -4.89 22.58
C SER A 198 -19.26 -4.01 21.35
N ALA A 199 -18.19 -4.19 20.62
CA ALA A 199 -17.90 -3.40 19.42
C ALA A 199 -17.57 -4.29 18.23
N GLN A 200 -17.98 -3.86 17.04
CA GLN A 200 -17.66 -4.45 15.75
C GLN A 200 -17.23 -3.35 14.80
N GLY A 201 -16.30 -3.63 13.89
CA GLY A 201 -15.87 -2.72 12.84
C GLY A 201 -15.72 -3.48 11.53
N ILE A 202 -16.11 -2.85 10.43
CA ILE A 202 -15.91 -3.35 9.08
C ILE A 202 -15.36 -2.24 8.20
N TYR A 203 -14.50 -2.63 7.28
CA TYR A 203 -13.95 -1.77 6.23
C TYR A 203 -13.99 -2.54 4.91
N SER A 204 -14.56 -1.95 3.88
CA SER A 204 -14.61 -2.48 2.53
C SER A 204 -14.12 -1.41 1.56
N SER A 205 -13.02 -1.68 0.86
CA SER A 205 -12.49 -0.74 -0.13
C SER A 205 -13.10 -0.99 -1.50
N ALA A 206 -13.51 0.09 -2.16
CA ALA A 206 -13.99 0.06 -3.53
C ALA A 206 -12.88 -0.27 -4.55
N THR A 207 -11.61 -0.08 -4.19
CA THR A 207 -10.46 -0.31 -5.08
C THR A 207 -9.56 -1.41 -4.53
N ALA A 208 -9.40 -2.51 -5.26
CA ALA A 208 -8.54 -3.66 -4.87
C ALA A 208 -7.05 -3.28 -4.71
N THR A 209 -6.62 -2.14 -5.23
CA THR A 209 -5.22 -1.65 -5.21
C THR A 209 -4.98 -0.53 -4.20
N ALA A 210 -6.01 0.06 -3.59
CA ALA A 210 -5.84 1.10 -2.58
C ALA A 210 -5.50 0.46 -1.23
N LEU A 211 -4.20 0.27 -0.99
CA LEU A 211 -3.67 -0.35 0.23
C LEU A 211 -3.79 0.55 1.47
N VAL A 212 -4.02 1.87 1.33
CA VAL A 212 -4.13 2.83 2.44
C VAL A 212 -5.13 3.92 2.09
N GLY A 213 -6.18 4.08 2.93
CA GLY A 213 -7.19 5.14 2.84
C GLY A 213 -6.98 6.25 3.87
N GLY A 214 -7.70 7.38 3.71
CA GLY A 214 -7.85 8.43 4.72
C GLY A 214 -8.75 8.03 5.90
N ASP A 215 -9.60 7.03 5.69
CA ASP A 215 -10.57 6.53 6.64
C ASP A 215 -9.96 5.83 7.84
N PHE A 216 -10.45 6.16 9.01
CA PHE A 216 -10.00 5.53 10.25
C PHE A 216 -11.11 5.44 11.28
N TYR A 217 -11.01 4.46 12.17
CA TYR A 217 -11.83 4.37 13.37
C TYR A 217 -11.05 3.77 14.53
N ASP A 218 -11.53 4.03 15.74
CA ASP A 218 -10.93 3.50 16.96
C ASP A 218 -11.93 3.43 18.11
N LEU A 219 -11.76 2.46 19.00
CA LEU A 219 -12.42 2.42 20.29
C LEU A 219 -11.35 2.30 21.37
N ILE A 220 -11.16 3.35 22.15
CA ILE A 220 -10.11 3.48 23.15
C ILE A 220 -10.71 3.31 24.54
N ARG A 221 -10.19 2.37 25.31
CA ARG A 221 -10.57 2.21 26.71
C ARG A 221 -9.97 3.33 27.54
N LEU A 222 -10.81 4.01 28.33
CA LEU A 222 -10.43 5.05 29.27
C LEU A 222 -10.64 4.58 30.72
N PRO A 223 -10.02 5.23 31.72
CA PRO A 223 -10.32 5.01 33.14
C PRO A 223 -11.79 5.23 33.49
N ASP A 224 -12.23 4.74 34.66
CA ASP A 224 -13.53 5.00 35.27
C ASP A 224 -14.73 4.55 34.41
N ARG A 225 -14.62 3.41 33.75
CA ARG A 225 -15.67 2.86 32.87
C ARG A 225 -16.08 3.82 31.74
N ARG A 226 -15.13 4.55 31.22
CA ARG A 226 -15.29 5.38 30.02
C ARG A 226 -14.62 4.78 28.82
N ALA A 227 -15.07 5.19 27.66
CA ALA A 227 -14.44 4.86 26.39
C ALA A 227 -14.51 6.07 25.43
N CYS A 228 -13.53 6.18 24.54
CA CYS A 228 -13.57 7.12 23.44
C CYS A 228 -13.79 6.32 22.14
N VAL A 229 -14.83 6.68 21.38
CA VAL A 229 -15.05 6.18 20.03
C VAL A 229 -14.74 7.28 19.04
N ILE A 230 -13.98 6.93 18.01
CA ILE A 230 -13.52 7.85 16.99
C ILE A 230 -13.82 7.24 15.62
N MET A 231 -14.29 8.05 14.69
CA MET A 231 -14.35 7.73 13.26
C MET A 231 -14.09 9.00 12.47
N GLY A 232 -13.34 8.89 11.38
CA GLY A 232 -13.07 10.04 10.53
C GLY A 232 -12.55 9.63 9.17
N ASP A 233 -12.57 10.60 8.28
CA ASP A 233 -12.00 10.51 6.93
C ASP A 233 -11.13 11.73 6.67
N VAL A 234 -9.91 11.50 6.22
CA VAL A 234 -8.93 12.53 5.84
C VAL A 234 -8.96 12.70 4.32
N SER A 235 -9.16 13.94 3.88
CA SER A 235 -9.18 14.27 2.45
C SER A 235 -7.90 13.85 1.74
N GLY A 236 -8.04 13.17 0.61
CA GLY A 236 -6.93 12.64 -0.19
C GLY A 236 -6.80 11.13 -0.12
N LYS A 237 -5.82 10.58 -0.84
CA LYS A 237 -5.58 9.12 -0.92
C LYS A 237 -4.08 8.84 -0.79
N GLY A 238 -3.75 7.61 -0.40
CA GLY A 238 -2.37 7.15 -0.31
C GLY A 238 -1.65 7.54 0.98
N VAL A 239 -0.32 7.53 0.93
CA VAL A 239 0.58 7.63 2.10
C VAL A 239 0.42 8.95 2.85
N GLU A 240 0.16 10.06 2.15
CA GLU A 240 -0.01 11.38 2.79
C GLU A 240 -1.28 11.43 3.65
N ALA A 241 -2.43 11.05 3.10
CA ALA A 241 -3.68 10.98 3.84
C ALA A 241 -3.56 10.04 5.04
N ALA A 242 -2.95 8.89 4.83
CA ALA A 242 -2.69 7.90 5.87
C ALA A 242 -1.83 8.43 7.02
N SER A 243 -0.77 9.18 6.71
CA SER A 243 0.09 9.78 7.75
C SER A 243 -0.66 10.81 8.60
N VAL A 244 -1.53 11.58 7.99
CA VAL A 244 -2.41 12.53 8.71
C VAL A 244 -3.43 11.79 9.57
N SER A 245 -4.07 10.73 9.05
CA SER A 245 -5.00 9.88 9.82
C SER A 245 -4.33 9.30 11.07
N ALA A 246 -3.07 8.81 10.95
CA ALA A 246 -2.30 8.32 12.09
C ALA A 246 -2.04 9.41 13.14
N ALA A 247 -1.65 10.61 12.70
CA ALA A 247 -1.44 11.75 13.59
C ALA A 247 -2.73 12.17 14.31
N VAL A 248 -3.84 12.21 13.58
CA VAL A 248 -5.18 12.51 14.10
C VAL A 248 -5.60 11.50 15.17
N LYS A 249 -5.53 10.20 14.88
CA LYS A 249 -5.84 9.14 15.85
C LYS A 249 -5.01 9.26 17.12
N THR A 250 -3.70 9.43 16.98
CA THR A 250 -2.77 9.54 18.10
C THR A 250 -3.08 10.78 18.97
N ALA A 251 -3.31 11.92 18.34
CA ALA A 251 -3.65 13.16 19.05
C ALA A 251 -4.97 13.04 19.81
N LEU A 252 -6.02 12.51 19.15
CA LEU A 252 -7.32 12.31 19.79
C LEU A 252 -7.26 11.31 20.94
N GLY A 253 -6.50 10.23 20.80
CA GLY A 253 -6.27 9.27 21.87
C GLY A 253 -5.60 9.92 23.09
N ALA A 254 -4.57 10.74 22.87
CA ALA A 254 -3.91 11.48 23.93
C ALA A 254 -4.86 12.48 24.62
N TYR A 255 -5.65 13.24 23.85
CA TYR A 255 -6.63 14.20 24.40
C TYR A 255 -7.74 13.51 25.19
N ALA A 256 -8.22 12.36 24.72
CA ALA A 256 -9.21 11.56 25.44
C ALA A 256 -8.66 11.04 26.76
N TRP A 257 -7.40 10.61 26.78
CA TRP A 257 -6.72 10.14 27.99
C TRP A 257 -6.54 11.26 29.03
N GLU A 258 -6.26 12.47 28.59
CA GLU A 258 -6.22 13.69 29.42
C GLU A 258 -7.60 14.15 29.91
N GLY A 259 -8.67 13.52 29.42
CA GLY A 259 -10.04 13.81 29.86
C GLY A 259 -10.67 15.07 29.25
N LEU A 260 -10.18 15.52 28.09
CA LEU A 260 -10.79 16.63 27.37
C LEU A 260 -12.20 16.24 26.89
N ALA A 261 -13.11 17.21 26.85
CA ALA A 261 -14.41 17.06 26.20
C ALA A 261 -14.24 17.00 24.66
N PRO A 262 -15.13 16.26 23.93
CA PRO A 262 -15.00 16.08 22.50
C PRO A 262 -14.82 17.37 21.69
N ALA A 263 -15.61 18.40 21.94
CA ALA A 263 -15.47 19.70 21.26
C ALA A 263 -14.09 20.35 21.48
N ARG A 264 -13.53 20.18 22.70
CA ARG A 264 -12.16 20.65 23.00
C ARG A 264 -11.10 19.86 22.26
N MET A 265 -11.28 18.53 22.20
CA MET A 265 -10.38 17.64 21.45
C MET A 265 -10.32 18.05 19.98
N VAL A 266 -11.49 18.21 19.37
CA VAL A 266 -11.62 18.60 17.96
C VAL A 266 -11.04 19.99 17.69
N ARG A 267 -11.27 20.97 18.59
CA ARG A 267 -10.66 22.30 18.48
C ARG A 267 -9.14 22.24 18.54
N SER A 268 -8.58 21.53 19.52
CA SER A 268 -7.13 21.38 19.66
C SER A 268 -6.51 20.69 18.44
N LEU A 269 -7.23 19.71 17.88
CA LEU A 269 -6.81 19.03 16.64
C LEU A 269 -6.86 19.99 15.45
N ASN A 270 -7.90 20.82 15.31
CA ASN A 270 -7.99 21.82 14.25
C ASN A 270 -6.81 22.79 14.28
N ASP A 271 -6.51 23.34 15.47
CA ASP A 271 -5.39 24.27 15.67
C ASP A 271 -4.04 23.58 15.35
N PHE A 272 -3.91 22.29 15.72
CA PHE A 272 -2.73 21.49 15.41
C PHE A 272 -2.57 21.28 13.89
N LEU A 273 -3.63 20.86 13.19
CA LEU A 273 -3.56 20.59 11.73
C LEU A 273 -3.27 21.88 10.96
N LEU A 274 -3.91 22.99 11.30
CA LEU A 274 -3.67 24.29 10.67
C LEU A 274 -2.24 24.82 10.89
N GLY A 275 -1.64 24.51 12.03
CA GLY A 275 -0.26 24.90 12.36
C GLY A 275 0.81 23.97 11.83
N PHE A 276 0.49 22.70 11.63
CA PHE A 276 1.45 21.65 11.31
C PHE A 276 1.46 21.28 9.82
N SER A 277 0.33 21.41 9.12
CA SER A 277 0.19 20.94 7.75
C SER A 277 0.76 21.94 6.75
N ARG A 278 1.74 21.50 5.95
CA ARG A 278 2.16 22.17 4.71
C ARG A 278 1.24 21.83 3.52
N VAL A 279 0.30 20.93 3.73
CA VAL A 279 -0.65 20.42 2.73
C VAL A 279 -2.03 20.92 3.15
N GLU A 280 -2.83 21.40 2.20
CA GLU A 280 -4.23 21.76 2.41
C GLU A 280 -5.08 20.49 2.64
N THR A 281 -4.89 19.87 3.82
CA THR A 281 -5.57 18.63 4.20
C THR A 281 -6.59 18.94 5.26
N PHE A 282 -7.84 18.56 5.03
CA PHE A 282 -8.92 18.63 6.01
C PHE A 282 -9.43 17.21 6.31
N ALA A 283 -10.14 17.10 7.42
CA ALA A 283 -10.74 15.83 7.81
C ALA A 283 -12.18 16.02 8.28
N THR A 284 -13.02 15.04 8.02
CA THR A 284 -14.29 14.85 8.70
C THR A 284 -14.10 13.95 9.90
N LEU A 285 -14.79 14.21 10.99
CA LEU A 285 -14.48 13.54 12.26
C LEU A 285 -15.70 13.45 13.17
N PHE A 286 -15.92 12.26 13.74
CA PHE A 286 -16.77 12.03 14.89
C PHE A 286 -15.92 11.58 16.08
N VAL A 287 -16.07 12.25 17.22
CA VAL A 287 -15.46 11.86 18.49
C VAL A 287 -16.53 11.75 19.55
N GLY A 288 -16.63 10.61 20.22
CA GLY A 288 -17.60 10.39 21.28
C GLY A 288 -16.94 9.84 22.54
N ILE A 289 -17.26 10.43 23.70
CA ILE A 289 -16.90 9.92 25.02
C ILE A 289 -18.12 9.24 25.62
N VAL A 290 -18.03 7.94 25.80
CA VAL A 290 -18.99 7.11 26.51
C VAL A 290 -18.66 7.11 27.98
N ASP A 291 -19.61 7.46 28.84
CA ASP A 291 -19.55 7.26 30.28
C ASP A 291 -20.58 6.21 30.69
N LEU A 292 -20.13 4.99 30.90
CA LEU A 292 -21.00 3.88 31.27
C LEU A 292 -21.60 4.04 32.70
N ALA A 293 -20.91 4.73 33.59
CA ALA A 293 -21.41 4.94 34.95
C ALA A 293 -22.53 5.98 34.96
N ALA A 294 -22.41 7.03 34.17
CA ALA A 294 -23.43 8.08 34.03
C ALA A 294 -24.55 7.68 33.03
N GLY A 295 -24.27 6.75 32.13
CA GLY A 295 -25.19 6.39 31.05
C GLY A 295 -25.34 7.50 30.02
N THR A 296 -24.22 8.11 29.63
CA THR A 296 -24.20 9.20 28.66
C THR A 296 -23.17 8.99 27.56
N LEU A 297 -23.49 9.48 26.37
CA LEU A 297 -22.58 9.71 25.27
C LEU A 297 -22.49 11.21 25.04
N THR A 298 -21.30 11.79 25.23
CA THR A 298 -20.97 13.15 24.84
C THR A 298 -20.17 13.08 23.54
N TYR A 299 -20.56 13.83 22.52
CA TYR A 299 -19.92 13.73 21.21
C TYR A 299 -19.75 15.08 20.52
N CYS A 300 -18.79 15.16 19.62
CA CYS A 300 -18.62 16.25 18.66
C CYS A 300 -18.49 15.63 17.26
N SER A 301 -19.33 16.09 16.32
CA SER A 301 -19.24 15.76 14.91
C SER A 301 -18.76 16.98 14.13
N ALA A 302 -17.68 16.81 13.38
CA ALA A 302 -17.00 17.85 12.63
C ALA A 302 -17.03 17.52 11.12
N GLY A 303 -18.10 17.89 10.43
CA GLY A 303 -18.32 17.59 9.02
C GLY A 303 -18.56 16.10 8.70
N HIS A 304 -18.61 15.25 9.72
CA HIS A 304 -18.80 13.81 9.55
C HIS A 304 -20.30 13.46 9.48
N PRO A 305 -20.71 12.39 8.76
CA PRO A 305 -22.10 11.95 8.73
C PRO A 305 -22.67 11.76 10.13
N PRO A 306 -23.97 12.11 10.37
CA PRO A 306 -24.59 11.96 11.69
C PRO A 306 -24.57 10.51 12.16
N ALA A 307 -24.00 10.24 13.32
CA ALA A 307 -24.03 8.90 13.92
C ALA A 307 -25.48 8.50 14.27
N VAL A 308 -25.76 7.19 14.26
CA VAL A 308 -27.07 6.62 14.52
C VAL A 308 -27.08 5.95 15.89
N LEU A 309 -28.00 6.36 16.76
CA LEU A 309 -28.28 5.66 18.04
C LEU A 309 -29.63 4.95 17.95
N VAL A 310 -29.61 3.62 18.10
CA VAL A 310 -30.80 2.80 18.13
C VAL A 310 -31.15 2.44 19.57
N CYS A 311 -32.33 2.85 19.99
CA CYS A 311 -32.87 2.50 21.30
C CYS A 311 -33.37 1.06 21.32
N ALA A 312 -32.75 0.19 22.09
CA ALA A 312 -33.13 -1.22 22.18
C ALA A 312 -34.55 -1.45 22.72
N ALA A 313 -35.04 -0.57 23.57
CA ALA A 313 -36.34 -0.70 24.21
C ALA A 313 -37.50 -0.38 23.27
N THR A 314 -37.33 0.57 22.34
CA THR A 314 -38.39 1.08 21.47
C THR A 314 -38.16 0.78 20.00
N GLY A 315 -36.93 0.43 19.60
CA GLY A 315 -36.52 0.35 18.20
C GLY A 315 -36.40 1.73 17.54
N GLU A 316 -36.51 2.81 18.31
CA GLU A 316 -36.40 4.18 17.80
C GLU A 316 -34.96 4.47 17.32
N VAL A 317 -34.84 5.07 16.14
CA VAL A 317 -33.60 5.48 15.52
C VAL A 317 -33.42 6.98 15.66
N GLN A 318 -32.45 7.40 16.46
CA GLN A 318 -32.05 8.78 16.66
C GLN A 318 -30.80 9.09 15.85
N MET A 319 -30.86 10.14 15.02
CA MET A 319 -29.65 10.72 14.40
C MET A 319 -28.99 11.68 15.38
N LEU A 320 -27.68 11.60 15.54
CA LEU A 320 -26.90 12.50 16.37
C LEU A 320 -26.46 13.69 15.53
N ASP A 321 -27.32 14.70 15.44
CA ASP A 321 -27.32 15.78 14.46
C ASP A 321 -26.66 17.09 14.91
N VAL A 322 -25.99 17.12 16.08
CA VAL A 322 -25.18 18.28 16.48
C VAL A 322 -23.91 18.29 15.64
N GLN A 323 -23.88 19.21 14.67
CA GLN A 323 -22.82 19.31 13.67
C GLN A 323 -21.94 20.54 13.86
N SER A 324 -20.66 20.39 13.54
CA SER A 324 -19.65 21.45 13.47
C SER A 324 -18.93 21.38 12.12
N GLY A 325 -18.13 22.39 11.77
CA GLY A 325 -17.37 22.39 10.52
C GLY A 325 -16.21 21.36 10.52
N VAL A 326 -15.73 21.02 9.32
CA VAL A 326 -14.58 20.09 9.12
C VAL A 326 -13.32 20.59 9.84
N VAL A 327 -12.41 19.67 10.13
CA VAL A 327 -11.16 19.96 10.85
C VAL A 327 -10.03 20.24 9.86
N GLY A 328 -9.17 21.22 10.16
CA GLY A 328 -8.00 21.56 9.34
C GLY A 328 -8.26 22.52 8.19
N ALA A 329 -9.52 22.99 7.99
CA ALA A 329 -9.86 23.88 6.88
C ALA A 329 -9.91 25.38 7.25
N PHE A 330 -10.36 25.72 8.46
CA PHE A 330 -10.58 27.11 8.86
C PHE A 330 -10.18 27.38 10.30
N HIS A 331 -9.62 28.59 10.58
CA HIS A 331 -9.17 28.98 11.91
C HIS A 331 -10.30 29.29 12.90
N ASP A 332 -11.39 29.88 12.42
CA ASP A 332 -12.43 30.47 13.29
C ASP A 332 -13.70 29.59 13.42
N LEU A 333 -13.52 28.27 13.42
CA LEU A 333 -14.63 27.34 13.60
C LEU A 333 -14.97 27.14 15.10
N SER A 334 -16.25 27.12 15.41
CA SER A 334 -16.77 26.72 16.71
C SER A 334 -17.17 25.25 16.69
N TYR A 335 -16.67 24.50 17.65
CA TYR A 335 -17.03 23.10 17.87
C TYR A 335 -17.93 22.98 19.09
N GLN A 336 -18.96 22.15 19.00
CA GLN A 336 -20.00 22.00 20.03
C GLN A 336 -20.13 20.53 20.42
N ASP A 337 -20.39 20.30 21.72
CA ASP A 337 -20.71 18.98 22.25
C ASP A 337 -22.22 18.73 22.14
N GLY A 338 -22.58 17.59 21.56
CA GLY A 338 -23.88 16.95 21.71
C GLY A 338 -23.86 15.99 22.91
N VAL A 339 -24.95 15.86 23.62
CA VAL A 339 -25.08 14.93 24.76
C VAL A 339 -26.35 14.12 24.58
N THR A 340 -26.24 12.80 24.62
CA THR A 340 -27.40 11.91 24.63
C THR A 340 -27.29 10.85 25.73
N ARG A 341 -28.42 10.29 26.16
CA ARG A 341 -28.44 9.19 27.12
C ARG A 341 -28.36 7.87 26.38
N VAL A 342 -27.57 6.95 26.92
CA VAL A 342 -27.47 5.58 26.46
C VAL A 342 -27.95 4.61 27.54
N ARG A 343 -28.55 3.51 27.12
CA ARG A 343 -29.11 2.48 27.98
C ARG A 343 -28.58 1.12 27.58
N LYS A 344 -28.71 0.17 28.47
CA LYS A 344 -28.35 -1.20 28.19
C LYS A 344 -29.11 -1.72 26.96
N GLY A 345 -28.36 -2.29 26.01
CA GLY A 345 -28.86 -2.85 24.76
C GLY A 345 -28.89 -1.87 23.58
N ASP A 346 -28.80 -0.56 23.85
CA ASP A 346 -28.73 0.43 22.77
C ASP A 346 -27.52 0.17 21.89
N VAL A 347 -27.62 0.55 20.61
CA VAL A 347 -26.55 0.39 19.60
C VAL A 347 -26.23 1.73 18.97
N LEU A 348 -24.98 2.15 19.07
CA LEU A 348 -24.41 3.28 18.32
C LEU A 348 -23.79 2.74 17.03
N LEU A 349 -24.15 3.32 15.88
CA LEU A 349 -23.56 3.05 14.58
C LEU A 349 -22.91 4.32 14.06
N LEU A 350 -21.62 4.22 13.72
CA LEU A 350 -20.85 5.19 12.99
C LEU A 350 -20.59 4.65 11.58
N TYR A 351 -20.51 5.54 10.61
CA TYR A 351 -20.27 5.20 9.20
C TYR A 351 -19.68 6.40 8.46
N ILE A 352 -18.93 6.15 7.41
CA ILE A 352 -18.44 7.19 6.49
C ILE A 352 -19.45 7.43 5.35
N ASP A 353 -19.25 8.51 4.62
CA ASP A 353 -20.15 8.99 3.55
C ASP A 353 -20.36 7.97 2.43
N GLY A 354 -19.35 7.13 2.09
CA GLY A 354 -19.50 6.04 1.12
C GLY A 354 -20.68 5.09 1.40
N THR A 355 -21.17 5.06 2.67
CA THR A 355 -22.37 4.30 3.00
C THR A 355 -23.66 4.97 2.49
N THR A 356 -23.80 6.28 2.67
CA THR A 356 -25.01 7.03 2.27
C THR A 356 -24.92 7.55 0.83
N GLU A 357 -23.74 7.73 0.31
CA GLU A 357 -23.49 8.14 -1.07
C GLU A 357 -23.45 6.97 -2.07
N ALA A 358 -23.51 5.74 -1.57
CA ALA A 358 -23.65 4.55 -2.40
C ALA A 358 -24.83 4.68 -3.38
N ARG A 359 -24.64 4.25 -4.63
CA ARG A 359 -25.62 4.41 -5.71
C ARG A 359 -26.12 3.08 -6.22
N ASP A 360 -27.39 3.05 -6.58
CA ASP A 360 -27.96 1.93 -7.32
C ASP A 360 -27.61 2.00 -8.83
N GLU A 361 -28.03 1.01 -9.60
CA GLU A 361 -27.85 0.93 -11.06
C GLU A 361 -28.45 2.11 -11.85
N HIS A 362 -29.34 2.87 -11.23
CA HIS A 362 -29.98 4.06 -11.80
C HIS A 362 -29.34 5.36 -11.34
N GLY A 363 -28.31 5.28 -10.47
CA GLY A 363 -27.59 6.43 -9.91
C GLY A 363 -28.29 7.09 -8.71
N ALA A 364 -29.33 6.49 -8.16
CA ALA A 364 -29.99 7.00 -6.96
C ALA A 364 -29.17 6.70 -5.70
N PHE A 365 -29.02 7.69 -4.82
CA PHE A 365 -28.30 7.53 -3.55
C PHE A 365 -29.08 6.63 -2.56
N PHE A 366 -28.34 5.84 -1.80
CA PHE A 366 -28.87 5.11 -0.64
C PHE A 366 -29.43 6.08 0.41
N GLY A 367 -28.65 7.08 0.75
CA GLY A 367 -29.02 8.21 1.59
C GLY A 367 -29.36 7.85 3.04
N GLU A 368 -29.69 8.88 3.84
CA GLU A 368 -30.16 8.67 5.21
C GLU A 368 -31.47 7.84 5.30
N PRO A 369 -32.44 7.97 4.38
CA PRO A 369 -33.64 7.12 4.42
C PRO A 369 -33.31 5.64 4.28
N GLY A 370 -32.45 5.26 3.34
CA GLY A 370 -32.00 3.87 3.16
C GLY A 370 -31.26 3.34 4.37
N LEU A 371 -30.33 4.15 4.91
CA LEU A 371 -29.62 3.82 6.14
C LEU A 371 -30.58 3.58 7.33
N ARG A 372 -31.52 4.47 7.54
CA ARG A 372 -32.52 4.35 8.62
C ARG A 372 -33.36 3.08 8.48
N GLU A 373 -33.85 2.78 7.29
CA GLU A 373 -34.59 1.56 7.02
C GLU A 373 -33.74 0.31 7.26
N MET A 374 -32.51 0.31 6.77
CA MET A 374 -31.55 -0.77 6.97
C MET A 374 -31.30 -1.05 8.44
N VAL A 375 -31.02 0.00 9.24
CA VAL A 375 -30.75 -0.13 10.66
C VAL A 375 -31.98 -0.60 11.45
N MET A 376 -33.15 -0.07 11.13
CA MET A 376 -34.42 -0.50 11.77
C MET A 376 -34.73 -1.98 11.50
N ARG A 377 -34.33 -2.51 10.36
CA ARG A 377 -34.53 -3.91 9.99
C ARG A 377 -33.50 -4.83 10.63
N GLU A 378 -32.22 -4.44 10.63
CA GLU A 378 -31.11 -5.34 10.94
C GLU A 378 -30.72 -5.35 12.43
N VAL A 379 -30.80 -4.22 13.15
CA VAL A 379 -30.41 -4.16 14.58
C VAL A 379 -31.26 -5.07 15.47
N PRO A 380 -32.59 -5.20 15.30
CA PRO A 380 -33.41 -6.11 16.11
C PRO A 380 -33.08 -7.60 15.90
N ARG A 381 -32.41 -7.96 14.82
CA ARG A 381 -31.99 -9.34 14.52
C ARG A 381 -30.80 -9.82 15.35
N GLY A 382 -30.18 -8.93 16.13
CA GLY A 382 -29.05 -9.22 17.01
C GLY A 382 -27.78 -8.50 16.60
N PHE A 383 -26.89 -8.36 17.58
CA PHE A 383 -25.62 -7.63 17.39
C PHE A 383 -24.60 -8.47 16.61
N ASP A 384 -24.53 -9.79 16.86
CA ASP A 384 -23.58 -10.67 16.20
C ASP A 384 -23.82 -10.70 14.68
N GLY A 385 -22.79 -10.43 13.88
CA GLY A 385 -22.87 -10.32 12.43
C GLY A 385 -23.71 -9.14 11.93
N LEU A 386 -23.97 -8.12 12.77
CA LEU A 386 -24.76 -6.94 12.37
C LEU A 386 -24.11 -6.23 11.18
N LEU A 387 -22.82 -5.91 11.25
CA LEU A 387 -22.14 -5.17 10.19
C LEU A 387 -22.08 -5.96 8.87
N ASP A 388 -21.94 -7.27 8.93
CA ASP A 388 -21.98 -8.12 7.72
C ASP A 388 -23.36 -8.04 7.04
N ARG A 389 -24.45 -8.01 7.81
CA ARG A 389 -25.81 -7.84 7.27
C ARG A 389 -26.06 -6.44 6.71
N LEU A 390 -25.49 -5.40 7.37
CA LEU A 390 -25.57 -4.03 6.85
C LEU A 390 -24.82 -3.93 5.53
N LEU A 391 -23.59 -4.45 5.46
CA LEU A 391 -22.80 -4.46 4.22
C LEU A 391 -23.51 -5.26 3.11
N ALA A 392 -24.02 -6.44 3.42
CA ALA A 392 -24.78 -7.24 2.44
C ALA A 392 -26.02 -6.52 1.90
N THR A 393 -26.67 -5.69 2.73
CA THR A 393 -27.80 -4.86 2.28
C THR A 393 -27.33 -3.77 1.30
N LEU A 394 -26.20 -3.13 1.60
CA LEU A 394 -25.60 -2.11 0.74
C LEU A 394 -25.13 -2.72 -0.58
N ASP A 395 -24.47 -3.88 -0.53
CA ASP A 395 -24.05 -4.64 -1.72
C ASP A 395 -25.24 -5.02 -2.62
N ALA A 396 -26.36 -5.40 -2.01
CA ALA A 396 -27.57 -5.72 -2.76
C ALA A 396 -28.18 -4.47 -3.42
N PHE A 397 -28.08 -3.31 -2.78
CA PHE A 397 -28.56 -2.03 -3.33
C PHE A 397 -27.70 -1.56 -4.51
N THR A 398 -26.37 -1.65 -4.38
CA THR A 398 -25.40 -1.20 -5.39
C THR A 398 -25.13 -2.20 -6.50
N GLY A 399 -25.71 -3.40 -6.44
CA GLY A 399 -25.38 -4.50 -7.36
C GLY A 399 -23.94 -5.01 -7.20
N ARG A 400 -23.36 -4.86 -6.00
CA ARG A 400 -21.96 -5.17 -5.66
C ARG A 400 -20.91 -4.28 -6.34
N ASN A 401 -21.29 -3.08 -6.71
CA ASN A 401 -20.41 -2.10 -7.29
C ASN A 401 -20.39 -0.87 -6.38
N LEU A 402 -19.47 -0.85 -5.44
CA LEU A 402 -19.26 0.30 -4.56
C LEU A 402 -18.37 1.31 -5.28
N ASP A 403 -18.82 2.56 -5.32
CA ASP A 403 -18.09 3.67 -5.95
C ASP A 403 -17.04 4.28 -5.00
N ASP A 404 -17.20 4.10 -3.69
CA ASP A 404 -16.29 4.61 -2.66
C ASP A 404 -16.13 3.59 -1.53
N ASP A 405 -15.13 3.83 -0.67
CA ASP A 405 -14.84 3.00 0.50
C ASP A 405 -16.03 3.03 1.48
N VAL A 406 -16.25 1.91 2.17
CA VAL A 406 -17.29 1.78 3.19
C VAL A 406 -16.65 1.35 4.48
N ALA A 407 -16.77 2.18 5.51
CA ALA A 407 -16.39 1.83 6.87
C ALA A 407 -17.57 2.01 7.82
N MET A 408 -17.78 1.06 8.71
CA MET A 408 -18.80 1.12 9.75
C MET A 408 -18.26 0.61 11.07
N VAL A 409 -18.69 1.24 12.17
CA VAL A 409 -18.44 0.78 13.54
C VAL A 409 -19.75 0.72 14.29
N ALA A 410 -20.05 -0.42 14.89
CA ALA A 410 -21.19 -0.60 15.77
C ALA A 410 -20.70 -0.83 17.20
N VAL A 411 -21.29 -0.11 18.16
CA VAL A 411 -21.00 -0.24 19.58
C VAL A 411 -22.31 -0.50 20.32
N ARG A 412 -22.43 -1.68 20.96
CA ARG A 412 -23.58 -2.02 21.82
C ARG A 412 -23.23 -1.76 23.29
N PHE A 413 -24.15 -1.14 24.01
CA PHE A 413 -24.04 -0.86 25.44
C PHE A 413 -24.54 -2.05 26.24
N ASP A 414 -23.66 -2.93 26.73
CA ASP A 414 -24.03 -4.17 27.44
C ASP A 414 -24.31 -3.91 28.94
N GLU A 415 -23.57 -2.95 29.52
CA GLU A 415 -23.75 -2.54 30.93
C GLU A 415 -23.71 -1.03 31.07
N VAL A 416 -24.80 -0.46 31.56
CA VAL A 416 -24.93 0.98 31.84
C VAL A 416 -25.41 1.17 33.26
N GLY A 417 -24.89 2.19 33.96
CA GLY A 417 -25.17 2.50 35.34
C GLY A 417 -24.05 2.08 36.30
N ARG A 418 -24.22 2.33 37.61
CA ARG A 418 -23.22 1.99 38.62
C ARG A 418 -22.96 0.48 38.65
N ALA A 419 -21.70 0.07 38.58
CA ALA A 419 -21.31 -1.31 38.79
C ALA A 419 -21.94 -1.83 40.08
N ARG A 420 -22.70 -2.94 40.02
CA ARG A 420 -23.08 -3.68 41.21
C ARG A 420 -21.78 -4.15 41.86
N SER A 421 -21.47 -3.64 43.06
CA SER A 421 -20.39 -4.16 43.87
C SER A 421 -20.64 -5.66 44.02
N ARG A 422 -19.73 -6.49 43.55
CA ARG A 422 -19.70 -7.92 43.88
C ARG A 422 -19.54 -7.93 45.43
N SER A 423 -20.62 -8.15 46.15
CA SER A 423 -20.56 -8.43 47.56
C SER A 423 -19.71 -9.67 47.77
N SER A 424 -18.55 -9.49 48.38
CA SER A 424 -17.72 -10.58 48.88
C SER A 424 -18.49 -11.28 49.99
N SER A 425 -19.25 -12.33 49.67
CA SER A 425 -19.70 -13.30 50.68
C SER A 425 -18.51 -14.19 51.08
N ALA A 426 -17.56 -13.62 51.78
CA ALA A 426 -16.65 -14.39 52.61
C ALA A 426 -17.47 -14.86 53.81
N LYS A 427 -18.04 -16.05 53.75
CA LYS A 427 -18.55 -16.76 54.89
C LYS A 427 -17.43 -16.99 55.91
N ASN A 428 -17.52 -16.30 57.03
CA ASN A 428 -16.82 -16.62 58.25
C ASN A 428 -17.05 -18.09 58.59
N ALA A 429 -16.06 -18.94 58.32
CA ALA A 429 -15.93 -20.23 59.02
C ALA A 429 -15.16 -19.96 60.32
N ARG A 430 -15.83 -19.93 61.45
CA ARG A 430 -15.22 -20.02 62.77
C ARG A 430 -14.64 -21.43 62.93
N PRO A 431 -13.45 -21.59 63.47
CA PRO A 431 -13.00 -22.87 63.97
C PRO A 431 -13.63 -23.09 65.36
N THR A 432 -14.31 -24.19 65.53
CA THR A 432 -14.65 -24.73 66.86
C THR A 432 -13.55 -25.65 67.28
N THR A 433 -12.96 -25.31 68.41
CA THR A 433 -12.21 -26.11 69.40
C THR A 433 -11.58 -27.40 68.94
#